data_ea4c7a6bddc9612f60635ba1fc47cb32
#
_entry.id   ea4c7a6bddc9612f60635ba1fc47cb32
#
_cell.length_a   1.000
_cell.length_b   1.000
_cell.length_c   1.000
_cell.angle_alpha   90.00
_cell.angle_beta   90.00
_cell.angle_gamma   90.00
#
_symmetry.space_group_name_H-M   'P 1'
#
loop_
_entity.id
_entity.type
_entity.pdbx_description
1 polymer ?
#
loop_
_entity_poly.entity_id
_entity_poly.type
_entity_poly.pdbx_seq_one_letter_code
_entity_poly.pdbx_strand_id
1 'polypeptide(L)'
;MDNIVSQQIPHDSDAEKAVLGAIFIDPEAIADASAVVQPEDFYERANQIIFQAMLDLSDRGDAIDPLTLQDELNKRNQLDDIGGIGYVSELAMSTPTAAHVNFYAQIVHRKALLRRLISASQNIITNAINGSDDVTDILDDAESEIMNVSSENNTGGFRSIKEVVNSTINDINNLPEDNNMVTGLPTGFYELDKMTT
;
A
#
# COMPACT_ATOMS: atom_id res chain seq x y z
N MET A 1 -3.01 11.77 29.43
CA MET A 1 -3.20 11.07 28.14
C MET A 1 -3.36 12.02 26.94
N ASP A 2 -2.99 13.30 27.11
CA ASP A 2 -3.32 14.37 26.13
C ASP A 2 -2.23 14.66 25.08
N ASN A 3 -1.26 13.77 24.88
CA ASN A 3 -0.09 14.10 24.03
C ASN A 3 0.02 13.30 22.71
N ILE A 4 -1.00 12.52 22.34
CA ILE A 4 -0.95 11.72 21.10
C ILE A 4 -1.67 12.45 19.94
N VAL A 5 -2.52 13.44 20.24
CA VAL A 5 -3.45 14.05 19.26
C VAL A 5 -2.82 15.19 18.43
N SER A 6 -1.61 15.64 18.74
CA SER A 6 -0.95 16.72 17.97
C SER A 6 0.09 16.22 16.93
N GLN A 7 0.21 14.93 16.75
CA GLN A 7 1.09 14.41 15.70
C GLN A 7 0.37 14.46 14.34
N GLN A 8 1.02 15.10 13.39
CA GLN A 8 0.53 15.21 12.01
C GLN A 8 0.33 13.82 11.42
N ILE A 9 -0.88 13.54 10.90
CA ILE A 9 -1.20 12.27 10.23
C ILE A 9 -0.18 12.02 9.11
N PRO A 10 0.41 10.82 9.01
CA PRO A 10 1.45 10.53 8.01
C PRO A 10 0.93 10.71 6.59
N HIS A 11 1.48 11.68 5.85
CA HIS A 11 1.22 11.92 4.43
C HIS A 11 2.45 12.57 3.78
N ASP A 12 2.44 12.68 2.45
CA ASP A 12 3.44 13.37 1.66
C ASP A 12 2.77 13.91 0.40
N SER A 13 2.27 15.14 0.50
CA SER A 13 1.51 15.78 -0.60
C SER A 13 2.34 15.98 -1.85
N ASP A 14 3.66 16.19 -1.72
CA ASP A 14 4.56 16.37 -2.87
C ASP A 14 4.74 15.04 -3.62
N ALA A 15 4.88 13.92 -2.89
CA ALA A 15 4.94 12.60 -3.50
C ALA A 15 3.62 12.21 -4.18
N GLU A 16 2.47 12.54 -3.57
CA GLU A 16 1.16 12.31 -4.18
C GLU A 16 1.00 13.06 -5.50
N LYS A 17 1.31 14.38 -5.49
CA LYS A 17 1.29 15.20 -6.71
C LYS A 17 2.28 14.68 -7.75
N ALA A 18 3.45 14.19 -7.33
CA ALA A 18 4.46 13.67 -8.23
C ALA A 18 4.01 12.37 -8.93
N VAL A 19 3.26 11.49 -8.25
CA VAL A 19 2.65 10.30 -8.88
C VAL A 19 1.68 10.72 -9.98
N LEU A 20 0.73 11.61 -9.66
CA LEU A 20 -0.29 12.05 -10.61
C LEU A 20 0.31 12.84 -11.78
N GLY A 21 1.28 13.72 -11.48
CA GLY A 21 2.00 14.48 -12.49
C GLY A 21 2.83 13.59 -13.43
N ALA A 22 3.44 12.52 -12.92
CA ALA A 22 4.17 11.55 -13.72
C ALA A 22 3.27 10.87 -14.76
N ILE A 23 2.04 10.50 -14.38
CA ILE A 23 1.05 9.88 -15.27
C ILE A 23 0.61 10.84 -16.40
N PHE A 24 0.53 12.16 -16.14
CA PHE A 24 0.27 13.14 -17.20
C PHE A 24 1.42 13.27 -18.21
N ILE A 25 2.67 13.07 -17.77
CA ILE A 25 3.84 13.11 -18.66
C ILE A 25 3.92 11.85 -19.51
N ASP A 26 3.68 10.70 -18.88
CA ASP A 26 3.70 9.38 -19.50
C ASP A 26 2.51 8.55 -19.00
N PRO A 27 1.44 8.43 -19.78
CA PRO A 27 0.27 7.63 -19.40
C PRO A 27 0.58 6.16 -19.09
N GLU A 28 1.65 5.58 -19.65
CA GLU A 28 2.04 4.19 -19.34
C GLU A 28 2.52 4.04 -17.88
N ALA A 29 2.99 5.13 -17.25
CA ALA A 29 3.38 5.13 -15.84
C ALA A 29 2.24 4.77 -14.88
N ILE A 30 0.98 4.82 -15.32
CA ILE A 30 -0.17 4.40 -14.51
C ILE A 30 -0.08 2.91 -14.15
N ALA A 31 0.44 2.06 -15.02
CA ALA A 31 0.62 0.64 -14.75
C ALA A 31 1.62 0.41 -13.61
N ASP A 32 2.74 1.14 -13.62
CA ASP A 32 3.75 1.08 -12.56
C ASP A 32 3.21 1.66 -11.23
N ALA A 33 2.45 2.75 -11.31
CA ALA A 33 1.84 3.36 -10.13
C ALA A 33 0.79 2.43 -9.49
N SER A 34 -0.15 1.89 -10.29
CA SER A 34 -1.24 1.03 -9.81
C SER A 34 -0.76 -0.33 -9.27
N ALA A 35 0.44 -0.77 -9.65
CA ALA A 35 1.09 -1.94 -9.06
C ALA A 35 1.52 -1.70 -7.59
N VAL A 36 1.62 -0.44 -7.14
CA VAL A 36 2.14 -0.08 -5.82
C VAL A 36 1.10 0.60 -4.95
N VAL A 37 0.26 1.49 -5.53
CA VAL A 37 -0.72 2.30 -4.79
C VAL A 37 -2.14 2.10 -5.32
N GLN A 38 -3.10 2.21 -4.40
CA GLN A 38 -4.52 2.27 -4.70
C GLN A 38 -5.05 3.70 -4.43
N PRO A 39 -6.23 4.09 -4.95
CA PRO A 39 -6.80 5.41 -4.69
C PRO A 39 -6.87 5.77 -3.20
N GLU A 40 -7.16 4.81 -2.33
CA GLU A 40 -7.27 4.97 -0.88
C GLU A 40 -5.92 5.25 -0.19
N ASP A 41 -4.81 4.99 -0.89
CA ASP A 41 -3.46 5.26 -0.38
C ASP A 41 -3.12 6.76 -0.40
N PHE A 42 -3.81 7.54 -1.20
CA PHE A 42 -3.64 8.98 -1.19
C PHE A 42 -4.31 9.60 0.04
N TYR A 43 -3.66 10.57 0.66
CA TYR A 43 -4.20 11.29 1.80
C TYR A 43 -5.22 12.35 1.39
N GLU A 44 -4.86 13.12 0.35
CA GLU A 44 -5.73 14.16 -0.19
C GLU A 44 -6.90 13.56 -0.96
N ARG A 45 -8.13 13.86 -0.55
CA ARG A 45 -9.34 13.37 -1.22
C ARG A 45 -9.38 13.70 -2.70
N ALA A 46 -8.89 14.88 -3.07
CA ALA A 46 -8.78 15.29 -4.47
C ALA A 46 -7.90 14.32 -5.28
N ASN A 47 -6.75 13.92 -4.72
CA ASN A 47 -5.82 12.99 -5.36
C ASN A 47 -6.40 11.57 -5.49
N GLN A 48 -7.17 11.12 -4.50
CA GLN A 48 -7.92 9.84 -4.59
C GLN A 48 -8.87 9.83 -5.78
N ILE A 49 -9.68 10.89 -5.92
CA ILE A 49 -10.66 11.05 -7.00
C ILE A 49 -9.96 11.10 -8.36
N ILE A 50 -8.87 11.85 -8.46
CA ILE A 50 -8.10 11.99 -9.69
C ILE A 50 -7.48 10.66 -10.09
N PHE A 51 -6.82 9.97 -9.17
CA PHE A 51 -6.17 8.69 -9.46
C PHE A 51 -7.20 7.63 -9.88
N GLN A 52 -8.37 7.56 -9.20
CA GLN A 52 -9.46 6.68 -9.62
C GLN A 52 -9.95 7.00 -11.04
N ALA A 53 -10.12 8.28 -11.36
CA ALA A 53 -10.55 8.67 -12.71
C ALA A 53 -9.49 8.34 -13.79
N MET A 54 -8.20 8.46 -13.46
CA MET A 54 -7.12 8.04 -14.36
C MET A 54 -7.10 6.52 -14.58
N LEU A 55 -7.34 5.72 -13.53
CA LEU A 55 -7.46 4.26 -13.66
C LEU A 55 -8.62 3.88 -14.57
N ASP A 56 -9.78 4.50 -14.38
CA ASP A 56 -10.97 4.20 -15.19
C ASP A 56 -10.80 4.63 -16.67
N LEU A 57 -10.07 5.73 -16.94
CA LEU A 57 -9.67 6.12 -18.29
C LEU A 57 -8.75 5.08 -18.92
N SER A 58 -7.73 4.64 -18.16
CA SER A 58 -6.78 3.60 -18.59
C SER A 58 -7.48 2.30 -18.93
N ASP A 59 -8.38 1.83 -18.06
CA ASP A 59 -9.12 0.57 -18.25
C ASP A 59 -10.01 0.58 -19.50
N ARG A 60 -10.48 1.74 -19.91
CA ARG A 60 -11.24 1.91 -21.16
C ARG A 60 -10.35 2.11 -22.39
N GLY A 61 -9.05 2.27 -22.18
CA GLY A 61 -8.11 2.61 -23.25
C GLY A 61 -8.24 4.05 -23.76
N ASP A 62 -8.83 4.93 -22.95
CA ASP A 62 -8.95 6.36 -23.25
C ASP A 62 -7.62 7.07 -22.95
N ALA A 63 -7.37 8.20 -23.64
CA ALA A 63 -6.18 9.00 -23.35
C ALA A 63 -6.23 9.60 -21.93
N ILE A 64 -5.09 9.64 -21.25
CA ILE A 64 -4.96 10.27 -19.93
C ILE A 64 -4.22 11.61 -20.12
N ASP A 65 -4.99 12.68 -20.24
CA ASP A 65 -4.48 14.04 -20.30
C ASP A 65 -5.41 14.99 -19.52
N PRO A 66 -4.97 16.24 -19.23
CA PRO A 66 -5.79 17.17 -18.46
C PRO A 66 -7.18 17.44 -19.02
N LEU A 67 -7.38 17.36 -20.33
CA LEU A 67 -8.67 17.63 -20.96
C LEU A 67 -9.63 16.44 -20.82
N THR A 68 -9.13 15.22 -21.08
CA THR A 68 -9.92 13.99 -20.94
C THR A 68 -10.27 13.74 -19.46
N LEU A 69 -9.33 13.98 -18.55
CA LEU A 69 -9.59 13.89 -17.13
C LEU A 69 -10.64 14.92 -16.67
N GLN A 70 -10.57 16.16 -17.16
CA GLN A 70 -11.57 17.18 -16.85
C GLN A 70 -12.97 16.75 -17.32
N ASP A 71 -13.09 16.22 -18.53
CA ASP A 71 -14.38 15.74 -19.09
C ASP A 71 -14.92 14.57 -18.24
N GLU A 72 -14.07 13.63 -17.85
CA GLU A 72 -14.45 12.52 -17.00
C GLU A 72 -14.94 12.98 -15.61
N LEU A 73 -14.21 13.89 -14.97
CA LEU A 73 -14.60 14.45 -13.67
C LEU A 73 -15.88 15.29 -13.75
N ASN A 74 -16.11 16.00 -14.85
CA ASN A 74 -17.37 16.71 -15.09
C ASN A 74 -18.55 15.74 -15.21
N LYS A 75 -18.41 14.63 -15.96
CA LYS A 75 -19.44 13.60 -16.08
C LYS A 75 -19.82 12.99 -14.72
N ARG A 76 -18.87 12.92 -13.80
CA ARG A 76 -19.06 12.42 -12.41
C ARG A 76 -19.54 13.49 -11.44
N ASN A 77 -19.63 14.75 -11.87
CA ASN A 77 -19.87 15.91 -11.00
C ASN A 77 -18.86 16.05 -9.87
N GLN A 78 -17.61 15.69 -10.11
CA GLN A 78 -16.52 15.67 -9.11
C GLN A 78 -15.44 16.74 -9.38
N LEU A 79 -15.57 17.54 -10.43
CA LEU A 79 -14.56 18.54 -10.77
C LEU A 79 -14.39 19.62 -9.68
N ASP A 80 -15.48 20.03 -9.05
CA ASP A 80 -15.43 21.02 -7.98
C ASP A 80 -14.82 20.45 -6.70
N ASP A 81 -15.03 19.15 -6.43
CA ASP A 81 -14.48 18.44 -5.26
C ASP A 81 -12.96 18.37 -5.27
N ILE A 82 -12.34 18.42 -6.43
CA ILE A 82 -10.88 18.39 -6.58
C ILE A 82 -10.23 19.79 -6.63
N GLY A 83 -11.02 20.88 -6.56
CA GLY A 83 -10.52 22.25 -6.70
C GLY A 83 -10.50 22.76 -8.13
N GLY A 84 -11.24 22.11 -9.04
CA GLY A 84 -11.42 22.53 -10.42
C GLY A 84 -10.21 22.28 -11.33
N ILE A 85 -10.29 22.81 -12.56
CA ILE A 85 -9.26 22.63 -13.61
C ILE A 85 -7.89 23.23 -13.20
N GLY A 86 -7.89 24.20 -12.29
CA GLY A 86 -6.66 24.82 -11.80
C GLY A 86 -5.75 23.79 -11.12
N TYR A 87 -6.33 22.90 -10.30
CA TYR A 87 -5.58 21.86 -9.63
C TYR A 87 -5.05 20.80 -10.60
N VAL A 88 -5.85 20.40 -11.60
CA VAL A 88 -5.40 19.47 -12.66
C VAL A 88 -4.21 20.04 -13.41
N SER A 89 -4.25 21.35 -13.72
CA SER A 89 -3.13 22.03 -14.39
C SER A 89 -1.89 22.11 -13.51
N GLU A 90 -2.04 22.33 -12.20
CA GLU A 90 -0.93 22.32 -11.24
C GLU A 90 -0.27 20.93 -11.19
N LEU A 91 -1.07 19.85 -11.14
CA LEU A 91 -0.55 18.48 -11.14
C LEU A 91 0.25 18.16 -12.41
N ALA A 92 -0.26 18.54 -13.59
CA ALA A 92 0.44 18.31 -14.85
C ALA A 92 1.81 19.02 -14.92
N MET A 93 2.02 20.06 -14.10
CA MET A 93 3.28 20.82 -14.02
C MET A 93 4.12 20.44 -12.78
N SER A 94 3.64 19.59 -11.89
CA SER A 94 4.26 19.30 -10.59
C SER A 94 5.54 18.48 -10.67
N THR A 95 5.73 17.72 -11.75
CA THR A 95 6.82 16.76 -11.87
C THR A 95 7.55 16.95 -13.21
N PRO A 96 8.89 16.95 -13.22
CA PRO A 96 9.67 17.13 -14.45
C PRO A 96 9.83 15.82 -15.27
N THR A 97 9.54 14.65 -14.70
CA THR A 97 9.78 13.34 -15.34
C THR A 97 8.88 12.25 -14.76
N ALA A 98 8.47 11.31 -15.62
CA ALA A 98 7.76 10.10 -15.22
C ALA A 98 8.69 8.97 -14.72
N ALA A 99 9.99 9.06 -14.97
CA ALA A 99 10.95 7.97 -14.74
C ALA A 99 11.02 7.45 -13.28
N HIS A 100 10.51 8.23 -12.32
CA HIS A 100 10.58 7.90 -10.89
C HIS A 100 9.22 7.64 -10.25
N VAL A 101 8.16 7.41 -11.04
CA VAL A 101 6.80 7.20 -10.53
C VAL A 101 6.74 6.11 -9.47
N ASN A 102 7.44 5.01 -9.66
CA ASN A 102 7.48 3.90 -8.71
C ASN A 102 8.04 4.32 -7.34
N PHE A 103 9.10 5.15 -7.30
CA PHE A 103 9.64 5.67 -6.04
C PHE A 103 8.65 6.59 -5.32
N TYR A 104 7.96 7.45 -6.05
CA TYR A 104 6.93 8.32 -5.47
C TYR A 104 5.75 7.51 -4.96
N ALA A 105 5.27 6.52 -5.73
CA ALA A 105 4.23 5.59 -5.32
C ALA A 105 4.61 4.83 -4.04
N GLN A 106 5.86 4.36 -3.91
CA GLN A 106 6.33 3.72 -2.68
C GLN A 106 6.32 4.65 -1.46
N ILE A 107 6.59 5.94 -1.64
CA ILE A 107 6.47 6.93 -0.54
C ILE A 107 5.02 7.04 -0.10
N VAL A 108 4.08 7.22 -1.05
CA VAL A 108 2.65 7.31 -0.78
C VAL A 108 2.15 6.05 -0.06
N HIS A 109 2.45 4.88 -0.60
CA HIS A 109 2.07 3.59 -0.02
C HIS A 109 2.58 3.41 1.42
N ARG A 110 3.85 3.73 1.67
CA ARG A 110 4.43 3.67 3.03
C ARG A 110 3.68 4.59 4.02
N LYS A 111 3.30 5.79 3.59
CA LYS A 111 2.51 6.71 4.42
C LYS A 111 1.09 6.18 4.64
N ALA A 112 0.48 5.56 3.65
CA ALA A 112 -0.82 4.90 3.78
C ALA A 112 -0.78 3.74 4.78
N LEU A 113 0.23 2.88 4.73
CA LEU A 113 0.42 1.80 5.71
C LEU A 113 0.53 2.33 7.15
N LEU A 114 1.24 3.43 7.35
CA LEU A 114 1.31 4.06 8.69
C LEU A 114 -0.07 4.58 9.14
N ARG A 115 -0.87 5.14 8.24
CA ARG A 115 -2.25 5.57 8.58
C ARG A 115 -3.14 4.38 8.93
N ARG A 116 -3.07 3.28 8.16
CA ARG A 116 -3.81 2.04 8.45
C ARG A 116 -3.40 1.46 9.80
N LEU A 117 -2.10 1.45 10.12
CA LEU A 117 -1.62 0.99 11.43
C LEU A 117 -2.11 1.87 12.58
N ILE A 118 -2.16 3.19 12.40
CA ILE A 118 -2.73 4.12 13.37
C ILE A 118 -4.23 3.84 13.57
N SER A 119 -4.98 3.65 12.48
CA SER A 119 -6.41 3.34 12.53
C SER A 119 -6.68 2.01 13.24
N ALA A 120 -5.97 0.95 12.90
CA ALA A 120 -6.06 -0.35 13.56
C ALA A 120 -5.75 -0.24 15.06
N SER A 121 -4.70 0.52 15.42
CA SER A 121 -4.35 0.76 16.84
C SER A 121 -5.47 1.50 17.59
N GLN A 122 -6.12 2.46 16.95
CA GLN A 122 -7.25 3.18 17.53
C GLN A 122 -8.47 2.28 17.75
N ASN A 123 -8.76 1.38 16.79
CA ASN A 123 -9.80 0.38 16.91
C ASN A 123 -9.52 -0.58 18.08
N ILE A 124 -8.30 -1.08 18.19
CA ILE A 124 -7.86 -1.97 19.28
C ILE A 124 -8.03 -1.27 20.63
N ILE A 125 -7.59 -0.02 20.76
CA ILE A 125 -7.75 0.77 21.99
C ILE A 125 -9.24 0.93 22.33
N THR A 126 -10.07 1.25 21.35
CA THR A 126 -11.51 1.46 21.54
C THR A 126 -12.20 0.19 22.00
N ASN A 127 -11.89 -0.95 21.37
CA ASN A 127 -12.44 -2.26 21.73
C ASN A 127 -12.02 -2.67 23.15
N ALA A 128 -10.75 -2.46 23.51
CA ALA A 128 -10.24 -2.75 24.84
C ALA A 128 -10.87 -1.89 25.95
N ILE A 129 -11.18 -0.60 25.66
CA ILE A 129 -11.82 0.30 26.62
C ILE A 129 -13.31 -0.05 26.80
N ASN A 130 -14.01 -0.40 25.72
CA ASN A 130 -15.44 -0.70 25.76
C ASN A 130 -15.75 -2.04 26.45
N GLY A 131 -14.85 -2.98 26.44
CA GLY A 131 -14.76 -4.18 27.31
C GLY A 131 -16.05 -5.01 27.46
N SER A 132 -16.86 -5.11 26.41
CA SER A 132 -18.15 -5.85 26.46
C SER A 132 -18.01 -7.35 26.15
N ASP A 133 -16.87 -7.77 25.58
CA ASP A 133 -16.60 -9.12 25.09
C ASP A 133 -15.58 -9.86 25.98
N ASP A 134 -15.42 -11.15 25.76
CA ASP A 134 -14.35 -11.91 26.44
C ASP A 134 -12.98 -11.31 26.03
N VAL A 135 -12.04 -11.29 26.96
CA VAL A 135 -10.67 -10.81 26.71
C VAL A 135 -10.01 -11.57 25.58
N THR A 136 -10.33 -12.85 25.43
CA THR A 136 -9.82 -13.70 24.35
C THR A 136 -10.30 -13.19 22.98
N ASP A 137 -11.59 -12.86 22.85
CA ASP A 137 -12.16 -12.34 21.61
C ASP A 137 -11.52 -10.99 21.22
N ILE A 138 -11.30 -10.11 22.22
CA ILE A 138 -10.62 -8.82 21.98
C ILE A 138 -9.18 -9.02 21.50
N LEU A 139 -8.46 -10.01 22.01
CA LEU A 139 -7.11 -10.32 21.58
C LEU A 139 -7.09 -10.88 20.15
N ASP A 140 -7.99 -11.79 19.81
CA ASP A 140 -8.12 -12.38 18.49
C ASP A 140 -8.46 -11.30 17.44
N ASP A 141 -9.36 -10.38 17.76
CA ASP A 141 -9.69 -9.24 16.92
C ASP A 141 -8.47 -8.31 16.72
N ALA A 142 -7.70 -8.03 17.77
CA ALA A 142 -6.50 -7.20 17.69
C ALA A 142 -5.42 -7.86 16.80
N GLU A 143 -5.21 -9.17 16.92
CA GLU A 143 -4.30 -9.91 16.04
C GLU A 143 -4.76 -9.85 14.58
N SER A 144 -6.05 -10.02 14.33
CA SER A 144 -6.64 -9.94 12.99
C SER A 144 -6.44 -8.56 12.35
N GLU A 145 -6.71 -7.48 13.10
CA GLU A 145 -6.50 -6.10 12.64
C GLU A 145 -5.04 -5.83 12.23
N ILE A 146 -4.07 -6.26 13.05
CA ILE A 146 -2.64 -6.09 12.74
C ILE A 146 -2.24 -6.96 11.55
N MET A 147 -2.76 -8.20 11.47
CA MET A 147 -2.45 -9.10 10.37
C MET A 147 -2.98 -8.58 9.03
N ASN A 148 -4.15 -7.94 9.02
CA ASN A 148 -4.70 -7.28 7.84
C ASN A 148 -3.78 -6.18 7.33
N VAL A 149 -3.28 -5.29 8.20
CA VAL A 149 -2.31 -4.25 7.81
C VAL A 149 -1.00 -4.86 7.29
N SER A 150 -0.53 -5.95 7.90
CA SER A 150 0.70 -6.64 7.49
C SER A 150 0.55 -7.35 6.14
N SER A 151 -0.59 -7.97 5.87
CA SER A 151 -0.86 -8.68 4.62
C SER A 151 -0.93 -7.73 3.41
N GLU A 152 -1.47 -6.55 3.59
CA GLU A 152 -1.49 -5.51 2.56
C GLU A 152 -0.08 -5.03 2.17
N ASN A 153 0.86 -5.02 3.12
CA ASN A 153 2.28 -4.76 2.82
C ASN A 153 2.91 -5.87 1.95
N ASN A 154 2.30 -7.05 1.91
CA ASN A 154 2.82 -8.21 1.18
C ASN A 154 2.14 -8.39 -0.20
N THR A 155 1.26 -7.49 -0.62
CA THR A 155 0.70 -7.41 -1.97
C THR A 155 1.71 -6.87 -2.99
N GLY A 156 2.98 -6.79 -2.59
CA GLY A 156 4.09 -6.57 -3.49
C GLY A 156 4.02 -7.59 -4.61
N GLY A 157 3.67 -7.10 -5.80
CA GLY A 157 3.60 -7.84 -7.04
C GLY A 157 4.79 -8.77 -7.23
N PHE A 158 4.81 -9.53 -8.28
CA PHE A 158 5.83 -10.51 -8.65
C PHE A 158 7.21 -10.18 -8.07
N ARG A 159 7.63 -10.91 -7.03
CA ARG A 159 9.01 -10.81 -6.54
C ARG A 159 9.92 -11.15 -7.71
N SER A 160 10.92 -10.33 -7.97
CA SER A 160 11.85 -10.63 -9.06
C SER A 160 12.44 -12.01 -8.78
N ILE A 161 12.57 -12.83 -9.82
CA ILE A 161 13.14 -14.18 -9.67
C ILE A 161 14.52 -14.13 -9.00
N LYS A 162 15.26 -13.04 -9.19
CA LYS A 162 16.54 -12.78 -8.55
C LYS A 162 16.43 -12.64 -7.03
N GLU A 163 15.39 -11.98 -6.52
CA GLU A 163 15.15 -11.85 -5.08
C GLU A 163 14.73 -13.18 -4.47
N VAL A 164 13.86 -13.93 -5.16
CA VAL A 164 13.45 -15.27 -4.72
C VAL A 164 14.65 -16.22 -4.71
N VAL A 165 15.46 -16.22 -5.73
CA VAL A 165 16.68 -17.04 -5.80
C VAL A 165 17.67 -16.65 -4.70
N ASN A 166 17.91 -15.36 -4.49
CA ASN A 166 18.82 -14.91 -3.42
C ASN A 166 18.32 -15.27 -2.02
N SER A 167 17.01 -15.15 -1.74
CA SER A 167 16.46 -15.59 -0.46
C SER A 167 16.61 -17.11 -0.29
N THR A 168 16.29 -17.90 -1.31
CA THR A 168 16.42 -19.36 -1.28
C THR A 168 17.87 -19.80 -1.09
N ILE A 169 18.83 -19.14 -1.75
CA ILE A 169 20.26 -19.43 -1.55
C ILE A 169 20.69 -19.11 -0.12
N ASN A 170 20.23 -17.99 0.46
CA ASN A 170 20.52 -17.66 1.84
C ASN A 170 19.89 -18.65 2.81
N ASP A 171 18.68 -19.12 2.55
CA ASP A 171 18.00 -20.13 3.37
C ASP A 171 18.75 -21.46 3.31
N ILE A 172 19.24 -21.87 2.12
CA ILE A 172 20.06 -23.07 1.95
C ILE A 172 21.42 -22.91 2.67
N ASN A 173 22.07 -21.76 2.55
CA ASN A 173 23.36 -21.51 3.21
C ASN A 173 23.26 -21.45 4.74
N ASN A 174 22.06 -21.14 5.26
CA ASN A 174 21.78 -21.09 6.70
C ASN A 174 21.28 -22.44 7.25
N LEU A 175 21.08 -23.46 6.39
CA LEU A 175 20.78 -24.81 6.87
C LEU A 175 21.97 -25.35 7.65
N PRO A 176 21.77 -25.89 8.86
CA PRO A 176 22.84 -26.50 9.64
C PRO A 176 23.48 -27.65 8.84
N GLU A 177 24.81 -27.72 8.78
CA GLU A 177 25.55 -28.80 8.13
C GLU A 177 25.36 -30.18 8.80
N ASP A 178 24.67 -30.25 9.93
CA ASP A 178 24.41 -31.47 10.65
C ASP A 178 23.26 -32.26 10.07
N ASN A 179 23.56 -33.35 9.39
CA ASN A 179 22.66 -34.30 8.74
C ASN A 179 21.62 -34.98 9.68
N ASN A 180 21.51 -34.56 10.94
CA ASN A 180 20.64 -35.12 11.95
C ASN A 180 19.59 -34.12 12.49
N MET A 181 19.48 -32.94 11.93
CA MET A 181 18.49 -31.97 12.39
C MET A 181 17.23 -31.99 11.51
N VAL A 182 16.11 -32.17 12.18
CA VAL A 182 14.76 -32.01 11.62
C VAL A 182 14.62 -30.60 11.05
N THR A 183 14.25 -30.45 9.77
CA THR A 183 14.07 -29.14 9.10
C THR A 183 12.80 -28.42 9.50
N GLY A 184 12.28 -28.64 10.72
CA GLY A 184 11.07 -28.05 11.25
C GLY A 184 11.00 -28.15 12.77
N LEU A 185 9.79 -28.00 13.33
CA LEU A 185 9.54 -28.23 14.75
C LEU A 185 9.57 -29.75 15.02
N PRO A 186 10.48 -30.25 15.87
CA PRO A 186 10.53 -31.67 16.17
C PRO A 186 9.25 -32.10 16.91
N THR A 187 8.64 -33.19 16.49
CA THR A 187 7.46 -33.78 17.16
C THR A 187 7.83 -34.45 18.47
N GLY A 188 9.12 -34.71 18.72
CA GLY A 188 9.64 -35.45 19.85
C GLY A 188 9.64 -36.98 19.65
N PHE A 189 9.15 -37.46 18.50
CA PHE A 189 9.20 -38.89 18.12
C PHE A 189 10.28 -39.08 17.06
N TYR A 190 11.46 -39.51 17.46
CA TYR A 190 12.65 -39.61 16.61
C TYR A 190 12.41 -40.33 15.27
N GLU A 191 11.66 -41.44 15.27
CA GLU A 191 11.37 -42.20 14.05
C GLU A 191 10.42 -41.45 13.11
N LEU A 192 9.46 -40.68 13.64
CA LEU A 192 8.53 -39.87 12.85
C LEU A 192 9.26 -38.68 12.26
N ASP A 193 10.05 -37.98 13.07
CA ASP A 193 10.83 -36.83 12.65
C ASP A 193 11.82 -37.20 11.53
N LYS A 194 12.42 -38.39 11.61
CA LYS A 194 13.32 -38.92 10.57
C LYS A 194 12.63 -39.30 9.26
N MET A 195 11.33 -39.64 9.31
CA MET A 195 10.55 -40.00 8.11
C MET A 195 9.98 -38.77 7.38
N THR A 196 9.88 -37.62 8.06
CA THR A 196 9.27 -36.39 7.53
C THR A 196 10.28 -35.32 7.15
N THR A 197 11.57 -35.60 7.29
CA THR A 197 12.71 -34.75 6.84
C THR A 197 13.21 -35.23 5.46
#